data_090b4c3693fc38607f88c5d3115c3596
#
_entry.id   090b4c3693fc38607f88c5d3115c3596
#
_cell.length_a   1.000
_cell.length_b   1.000
_cell.length_c   1.000
_cell.angle_alpha   90.00
_cell.angle_beta   90.00
_cell.angle_gamma   90.00
#
_symmetry.space_group_name_H-M   'P 1'
#
loop_
_entity.id
_entity.type
_entity.pdbx_description
1 polymer ?
#
loop_
_entity_poly.entity_id
_entity_poly.type
_entity_poly.pdbx_seq_one_letter_code
_entity_poly.pdbx_strand_id
1 'polypeptide(L)'
;MQHAELRQQIVTVSLDLAPKQLSRGTSGNVSARVPEGYLITPSGVPYEALTAQSIVMLGLDENPDEDAFPRPSSEWRFHRDIYRARADAQAIVHAHPPFSTSIACMNQSIPAFHYMIAAAGGNNLRCAHYATFGTQELSDSILVAMQDRKACLIGNHGIVAIGSNLTAALSLAVTVEDLAEQYVRVLQMGEPVILSDDEMALVLEKFKTYGKPKK
;
A
#
# COMPACT_ATOMS: atom_id res chain seq x y z
N MET A 1 20.45 -18.83 0.14
CA MET A 1 19.76 -17.54 0.26
C MET A 1 18.54 -17.73 1.16
N GLN A 2 18.47 -16.95 2.23
CA GLN A 2 17.38 -17.02 3.20
C GLN A 2 16.08 -16.46 2.56
N HIS A 3 14.92 -17.09 2.85
CA HIS A 3 13.62 -16.72 2.33
C HIS A 3 13.51 -16.68 0.77
N ALA A 4 14.17 -17.60 0.07
CA ALA A 4 14.29 -17.58 -1.39
C ALA A 4 12.93 -17.52 -2.11
N GLU A 5 11.96 -18.30 -1.65
CA GLU A 5 10.61 -18.33 -2.24
C GLU A 5 9.87 -16.98 -2.04
N LEU A 6 9.91 -16.40 -0.83
CA LEU A 6 9.26 -15.12 -0.56
C LEU A 6 9.90 -13.98 -1.34
N ARG A 7 11.23 -13.99 -1.53
CA ARG A 7 11.93 -13.05 -2.39
C ARG A 7 11.45 -13.14 -3.83
N GLN A 8 11.28 -14.35 -4.35
CA GLN A 8 10.75 -14.55 -5.69
C GLN A 8 9.28 -14.08 -5.82
N GLN A 9 8.48 -14.27 -4.78
CA GLN A 9 7.11 -13.75 -4.74
C GLN A 9 7.09 -12.21 -4.76
N ILE A 10 8.01 -11.53 -4.04
CA ILE A 10 8.16 -10.06 -4.11
C ILE A 10 8.47 -9.62 -5.54
N VAL A 11 9.42 -10.29 -6.22
CA VAL A 11 9.74 -10.01 -7.64
C VAL A 11 8.49 -10.15 -8.52
N THR A 12 7.75 -11.24 -8.36
CA THR A 12 6.53 -11.49 -9.14
C THR A 12 5.48 -10.39 -8.94
N VAL A 13 5.24 -10.00 -7.68
CA VAL A 13 4.28 -8.92 -7.36
C VAL A 13 4.76 -7.57 -7.89
N SER A 14 6.07 -7.29 -7.85
CA SER A 14 6.63 -6.06 -8.41
C SER A 14 6.44 -5.99 -9.93
N LEU A 15 6.63 -7.10 -10.63
CA LEU A 15 6.36 -7.21 -12.08
C LEU A 15 4.88 -6.98 -12.42
N ASP A 16 3.96 -7.34 -11.52
CA ASP A 16 2.51 -7.15 -11.69
C ASP A 16 2.07 -5.68 -11.56
N LEU A 17 2.87 -4.80 -10.97
CA LEU A 17 2.49 -3.39 -10.75
C LEU A 17 2.23 -2.65 -12.07
N ALA A 18 3.07 -2.86 -13.08
CA ALA A 18 2.94 -2.16 -14.36
C ALA A 18 1.72 -2.66 -15.20
N PRO A 19 1.50 -3.98 -15.40
CA PRO A 19 0.30 -4.48 -16.07
C PRO A 19 -1.02 -4.07 -15.38
N LYS A 20 -1.01 -3.94 -14.06
CA LYS A 20 -2.17 -3.49 -13.26
C LYS A 20 -2.29 -1.96 -13.17
N GLN A 21 -1.47 -1.22 -13.90
CA GLN A 21 -1.45 0.25 -13.94
C GLN A 21 -1.22 0.92 -12.56
N LEU A 22 -0.58 0.21 -11.63
CA LEU A 22 -0.28 0.72 -10.30
C LEU A 22 0.99 1.55 -10.25
N SER A 23 2.02 1.19 -11.04
CA SER A 23 3.28 1.93 -11.11
C SER A 23 3.97 1.71 -12.44
N ARG A 24 4.79 2.67 -12.84
CA ARG A 24 5.61 2.61 -14.06
C ARG A 24 7.07 2.84 -13.73
N GLY A 25 7.95 2.19 -14.49
CA GLY A 25 9.40 2.35 -14.31
C GLY A 25 9.91 1.77 -12.99
N THR A 26 10.54 2.58 -12.16
CA THR A 26 11.14 2.21 -10.86
C THR A 26 10.40 2.80 -9.67
N SER A 27 9.27 3.45 -9.89
CA SER A 27 8.46 4.05 -8.82
C SER A 27 7.59 3.00 -8.14
N GLY A 28 7.40 3.16 -6.83
CA GLY A 28 6.71 2.16 -6.02
C GLY A 28 7.67 1.07 -5.51
N ASN A 29 7.22 0.34 -4.52
CA ASN A 29 8.01 -0.70 -3.87
C ASN A 29 7.12 -1.71 -3.14
N VAL A 30 7.66 -2.89 -2.93
CA VAL A 30 6.97 -4.04 -2.34
C VAL A 30 7.81 -4.61 -1.22
N SER A 31 7.18 -4.95 -0.11
CA SER A 31 7.86 -5.62 0.99
C SER A 31 7.02 -6.75 1.60
N ALA A 32 7.67 -7.65 2.31
CA ALA A 32 7.04 -8.72 3.07
C ALA A 32 7.75 -8.95 4.40
N ARG A 33 6.97 -9.19 5.46
CA ARG A 33 7.46 -9.50 6.81
C ARG A 33 8.14 -10.85 6.85
N VAL A 34 9.20 -10.95 7.62
CA VAL A 34 9.87 -12.19 8.01
C VAL A 34 10.12 -12.17 9.52
N PRO A 35 10.45 -13.30 10.17
CA PRO A 35 10.73 -13.34 11.62
C PRO A 35 11.83 -12.38 12.06
N GLU A 36 12.85 -12.16 11.22
CA GLU A 36 14.01 -11.32 11.49
C GLU A 36 13.78 -9.84 11.16
N GLY A 37 12.64 -9.49 10.51
CA GLY A 37 12.37 -8.13 10.05
C GLY A 37 11.47 -8.10 8.83
N TYR A 38 11.97 -7.63 7.69
CA TYR A 38 11.23 -7.60 6.43
C TYR A 38 12.15 -7.61 5.22
N LEU A 39 11.63 -8.11 4.13
CA LEU A 39 12.24 -8.07 2.80
C LEU A 39 11.64 -6.90 2.03
N ILE A 40 12.45 -6.16 1.27
CA ILE A 40 11.99 -5.00 0.48
C ILE A 40 12.71 -4.94 -0.86
N THR A 41 12.03 -4.45 -1.88
CA THR A 41 12.61 -4.16 -3.19
C THR A 41 13.75 -3.14 -3.09
N PRO A 42 14.81 -3.27 -3.93
CA PRO A 42 15.92 -2.32 -3.96
C PRO A 42 15.51 -0.99 -4.61
N SER A 43 16.27 0.06 -4.30
CA SER A 43 16.12 1.39 -4.90
C SER A 43 16.66 1.43 -6.34
N GLY A 44 15.92 2.06 -7.25
CA GLY A 44 16.40 2.41 -8.59
C GLY A 44 16.58 1.23 -9.55
N VAL A 45 16.12 0.04 -9.22
CA VAL A 45 16.18 -1.14 -10.09
C VAL A 45 14.86 -1.29 -10.84
N PRO A 46 14.84 -1.32 -12.18
CA PRO A 46 13.62 -1.62 -12.95
C PRO A 46 13.03 -2.95 -12.56
N TYR A 47 11.70 -3.08 -12.59
CA TYR A 47 11.01 -4.30 -12.16
C TYR A 47 11.47 -5.53 -12.95
N GLU A 48 11.73 -5.38 -14.25
CA GLU A 48 12.17 -6.44 -15.15
C GLU A 48 13.60 -6.93 -14.84
N ALA A 49 14.39 -6.10 -14.14
CA ALA A 49 15.76 -6.43 -13.70
C ALA A 49 15.82 -6.98 -12.27
N LEU A 50 14.69 -7.02 -11.56
CA LEU A 50 14.65 -7.58 -10.21
C LEU A 50 14.92 -9.07 -10.21
N THR A 51 15.71 -9.50 -9.25
CA THR A 51 15.98 -10.91 -8.95
C THR A 51 15.74 -11.17 -7.46
N ALA A 52 15.54 -12.43 -7.08
CA ALA A 52 15.44 -12.80 -5.67
C ALA A 52 16.68 -12.36 -4.85
N GLN A 53 17.85 -12.30 -5.48
CA GLN A 53 19.10 -11.84 -4.86
C GLN A 53 19.12 -10.33 -4.61
N SER A 54 18.46 -9.54 -5.47
CA SER A 54 18.41 -8.08 -5.33
C SER A 54 17.46 -7.59 -4.23
N ILE A 55 16.54 -8.43 -3.76
CA ILE A 55 15.65 -8.09 -2.64
C ILE A 55 16.46 -7.94 -1.36
N VAL A 56 16.31 -6.83 -0.65
CA VAL A 56 17.08 -6.51 0.55
C VAL A 56 16.34 -6.98 1.80
N MET A 57 17.08 -7.50 2.78
CA MET A 57 16.53 -7.82 4.11
C MET A 57 16.95 -6.74 5.10
N LEU A 58 16.01 -6.25 5.89
CA LEU A 58 16.24 -5.26 6.95
C LEU A 58 15.61 -5.74 8.25
N GLY A 59 16.33 -5.55 9.34
CA GLY A 59 15.79 -5.68 10.69
C GLY A 59 14.83 -4.54 11.03
N LEU A 60 13.90 -4.77 11.95
CA LEU A 60 12.96 -3.70 12.34
C LEU A 60 13.65 -2.60 13.15
N ASP A 61 14.77 -2.89 13.81
CA ASP A 61 15.50 -1.95 14.66
C ASP A 61 16.76 -1.39 13.99
N GLU A 62 17.00 -1.74 12.74
CA GLU A 62 18.16 -1.35 11.97
C GLU A 62 17.85 -0.19 11.03
N ASN A 63 18.83 0.69 10.84
CA ASN A 63 18.87 1.60 9.71
C ASN A 63 19.74 0.96 8.61
N PRO A 64 19.33 1.02 7.35
CA PRO A 64 20.16 0.50 6.29
C PRO A 64 21.49 1.27 6.19
N ASP A 65 22.55 0.56 5.86
CA ASP A 65 23.80 1.16 5.47
C ASP A 65 23.60 1.89 4.14
N GLU A 66 23.95 3.18 4.09
CA GLU A 66 23.79 4.02 2.90
C GLU A 66 24.72 3.59 1.75
N ASP A 67 25.82 2.91 2.06
CA ASP A 67 26.78 2.38 1.10
C ASP A 67 26.51 0.92 0.70
N ALA A 68 25.51 0.27 1.31
CA ALA A 68 25.18 -1.11 0.99
C ALA A 68 24.72 -1.29 -0.46
N PHE A 69 25.05 -2.43 -1.06
CA PHE A 69 24.56 -2.82 -2.39
C PHE A 69 24.06 -4.27 -2.38
N PRO A 70 22.83 -4.53 -2.84
CA PRO A 70 21.82 -3.58 -3.32
C PRO A 70 21.29 -2.68 -2.18
N ARG A 71 21.02 -1.41 -2.51
CA ARG A 71 20.38 -0.46 -1.59
C ARG A 71 18.90 -0.79 -1.44
N PRO A 72 18.33 -0.81 -0.24
CA PRO A 72 16.87 -0.91 -0.09
C PRO A 72 16.17 0.31 -0.71
N SER A 73 14.88 0.19 -1.00
CA SER A 73 14.06 1.34 -1.39
C SER A 73 14.30 2.53 -0.44
N SER A 74 14.41 3.74 -0.99
CA SER A 74 14.54 4.96 -0.20
C SER A 74 13.38 5.18 0.78
N GLU A 75 12.29 4.47 0.59
CA GLU A 75 11.06 4.56 1.38
C GLU A 75 10.94 3.46 2.45
N TRP A 76 12.03 2.77 2.74
CA TRP A 76 12.11 1.70 3.74
C TRP A 76 11.54 2.09 5.12
N ARG A 77 11.60 3.40 5.49
CA ARG A 77 11.16 3.89 6.80
C ARG A 77 9.70 3.63 7.07
N PHE A 78 8.79 4.05 6.19
CA PHE A 78 7.37 3.81 6.43
C PHE A 78 7.01 2.32 6.34
N HIS A 79 7.70 1.50 5.53
CA HIS A 79 7.53 0.05 5.57
C HIS A 79 7.88 -0.51 6.96
N ARG A 80 9.06 -0.17 7.48
CA ARG A 80 9.50 -0.56 8.82
C ARG A 80 8.49 -0.14 9.89
N ASP A 81 8.09 1.11 9.87
CA ASP A 81 7.25 1.69 10.92
C ASP A 81 5.81 1.15 10.87
N ILE A 82 5.28 0.85 9.68
CA ILE A 82 4.04 0.09 9.53
C ILE A 82 4.20 -1.31 10.13
N TYR A 83 5.28 -2.04 9.85
CA TYR A 83 5.50 -3.35 10.44
C TYR A 83 5.64 -3.31 11.97
N ARG A 84 6.25 -2.27 12.52
CA ARG A 84 6.33 -2.07 13.98
C ARG A 84 4.96 -1.80 14.60
N ALA A 85 4.16 -0.94 13.99
CA ALA A 85 2.87 -0.52 14.50
C ALA A 85 1.75 -1.54 14.27
N ARG A 86 1.85 -2.41 13.24
CA ARG A 86 0.78 -3.25 12.73
C ARG A 86 1.21 -4.71 12.61
N ALA A 87 0.85 -5.53 13.59
CA ALA A 87 1.14 -6.98 13.56
C ALA A 87 0.37 -7.72 12.44
N ASP A 88 -0.77 -7.17 12.00
CA ASP A 88 -1.57 -7.71 10.90
C ASP A 88 -1.00 -7.40 9.50
N ALA A 89 -0.06 -6.46 9.39
CA ALA A 89 0.66 -6.19 8.15
C ALA A 89 1.72 -7.28 7.91
N GLN A 90 1.46 -8.17 6.95
CA GLN A 90 2.41 -9.20 6.53
C GLN A 90 3.08 -8.85 5.20
N ALA A 91 2.46 -7.98 4.40
CA ALA A 91 3.02 -7.44 3.17
C ALA A 91 2.53 -6.00 2.96
N ILE A 92 3.34 -5.22 2.24
CA ILE A 92 3.04 -3.82 1.90
C ILE A 92 3.31 -3.64 0.40
N VAL A 93 2.38 -2.97 -0.27
CA VAL A 93 2.52 -2.45 -1.63
C VAL A 93 2.38 -0.93 -1.57
N HIS A 94 3.41 -0.24 -2.04
CA HIS A 94 3.39 1.19 -2.33
C HIS A 94 3.43 1.39 -3.84
N ALA A 95 2.61 2.29 -4.35
CA ALA A 95 2.45 2.50 -5.78
C ALA A 95 1.98 3.94 -6.08
N HIS A 96 2.14 4.36 -7.36
CA HIS A 96 1.75 5.68 -7.86
C HIS A 96 0.69 5.55 -8.97
N PRO A 97 -0.48 4.96 -8.70
CA PRO A 97 -1.49 4.76 -9.73
C PRO A 97 -2.17 6.08 -10.10
N PRO A 98 -2.64 6.24 -11.35
CA PRO A 98 -3.02 7.55 -11.89
C PRO A 98 -4.18 8.22 -11.14
N PHE A 99 -5.27 7.51 -10.85
CA PHE A 99 -6.46 8.12 -10.26
C PHE A 99 -6.29 8.41 -8.77
N SER A 100 -5.76 7.45 -8.03
CA SER A 100 -5.48 7.63 -6.60
C SER A 100 -4.46 8.75 -6.37
N THR A 101 -3.40 8.79 -7.18
CA THR A 101 -2.39 9.85 -7.10
C THR A 101 -2.98 11.21 -7.46
N SER A 102 -3.89 11.27 -8.45
CA SER A 102 -4.57 12.54 -8.81
C SER A 102 -5.40 13.10 -7.64
N ILE A 103 -6.14 12.24 -6.94
CA ILE A 103 -6.88 12.63 -5.73
C ILE A 103 -5.93 13.04 -4.61
N ALA A 104 -4.84 12.27 -4.42
CA ALA A 104 -3.80 12.57 -3.43
C ALA A 104 -3.13 13.93 -3.69
N CYS A 105 -2.95 14.33 -4.94
CA CYS A 105 -2.45 15.67 -5.32
C CYS A 105 -3.42 16.81 -4.97
N MET A 106 -4.68 16.51 -4.71
CA MET A 106 -5.65 17.46 -4.17
C MET A 106 -5.69 17.46 -2.63
N ASN A 107 -4.88 16.60 -1.98
CA ASN A 107 -4.90 16.35 -0.53
C ASN A 107 -6.29 15.97 -0.01
N GLN A 108 -7.05 15.21 -0.80
CA GLN A 108 -8.41 14.79 -0.47
C GLN A 108 -8.46 13.31 -0.11
N SER A 109 -9.31 12.99 0.85
CA SER A 109 -9.71 11.61 1.18
C SER A 109 -10.86 11.18 0.28
N ILE A 110 -10.99 9.88 0.02
CA ILE A 110 -12.15 9.32 -0.70
C ILE A 110 -13.19 8.90 0.35
N PRO A 111 -14.40 9.49 0.34
CA PRO A 111 -15.46 9.14 1.29
C PRO A 111 -16.16 7.82 0.94
N ALA A 112 -17.14 7.41 1.74
CA ALA A 112 -17.96 6.21 1.52
C ALA A 112 -18.96 6.38 0.36
N PHE A 113 -18.50 6.78 -0.84
CA PHE A 113 -19.32 6.87 -2.04
C PHE A 113 -19.70 5.50 -2.61
N HIS A 114 -18.98 4.46 -2.22
CA HIS A 114 -19.16 3.07 -2.64
C HIS A 114 -18.89 2.13 -1.45
N TYR A 115 -19.71 1.07 -1.27
CA TYR A 115 -19.57 0.15 -0.13
C TYR A 115 -18.20 -0.54 -0.07
N MET A 116 -17.54 -0.75 -1.21
CA MET A 116 -16.20 -1.37 -1.28
C MET A 116 -15.09 -0.54 -0.60
N ILE A 117 -15.33 0.71 -0.23
CA ILE A 117 -14.43 1.48 0.64
C ILE A 117 -14.09 0.70 1.92
N ALA A 118 -15.03 -0.13 2.39
CA ALA A 118 -14.81 -1.03 3.53
C ALA A 118 -13.64 -2.03 3.35
N ALA A 119 -13.23 -2.32 2.12
CA ALA A 119 -12.05 -3.16 1.86
C ALA A 119 -10.77 -2.58 2.48
N ALA A 120 -10.68 -1.25 2.54
CA ALA A 120 -9.59 -0.54 3.19
C ALA A 120 -9.68 -0.49 4.73
N GLY A 121 -10.70 -1.13 5.33
CA GLY A 121 -10.82 -1.28 6.77
C GLY A 121 -11.66 -0.20 7.47
N GLY A 122 -12.32 0.70 6.75
CA GLY A 122 -13.12 1.76 7.35
C GLY A 122 -14.16 2.35 6.40
N ASN A 123 -14.67 3.53 6.75
CA ASN A 123 -15.69 4.28 6.00
C ASN A 123 -15.10 5.32 5.05
N ASN A 124 -13.77 5.39 4.89
CA ASN A 124 -13.08 6.28 3.97
C ASN A 124 -11.68 5.76 3.66
N LEU A 125 -11.09 6.24 2.56
CA LEU A 125 -9.66 6.19 2.30
C LEU A 125 -9.09 7.56 2.67
N ARG A 126 -8.30 7.63 3.74
CA ARG A 126 -7.68 8.87 4.20
C ARG A 126 -6.51 9.25 3.31
N CYS A 127 -6.22 10.54 3.21
CA CYS A 127 -5.01 11.06 2.60
C CYS A 127 -4.04 11.50 3.70
N ALA A 128 -2.86 10.89 3.75
CA ALA A 128 -1.75 11.32 4.59
C ALA A 128 -1.24 12.67 4.09
N HIS A 129 -0.83 13.56 5.01
CA HIS A 129 -0.22 14.83 4.63
C HIS A 129 1.10 14.60 3.89
N TYR A 130 1.36 15.47 2.92
CA TYR A 130 2.62 15.43 2.19
C TYR A 130 3.81 15.68 3.11
N ALA A 131 4.83 14.86 2.92
CA ALA A 131 6.20 15.12 3.37
C ALA A 131 7.16 14.54 2.32
N THR A 132 8.42 14.97 2.33
CA THR A 132 9.41 14.49 1.37
C THR A 132 9.61 12.98 1.50
N PHE A 133 9.70 12.28 0.37
CA PHE A 133 9.94 10.83 0.34
C PHE A 133 11.20 10.44 1.14
N GLY A 134 11.14 9.30 1.81
CA GLY A 134 12.24 8.76 2.61
C GLY A 134 12.43 9.41 3.98
N THR A 135 11.65 10.45 4.35
CA THR A 135 11.74 11.11 5.66
C THR A 135 10.92 10.40 6.74
N GLN A 136 11.23 10.69 8.01
CA GLN A 136 10.44 10.19 9.13
C GLN A 136 9.06 10.86 9.18
N GLU A 137 8.98 12.14 8.81
CA GLU A 137 7.72 12.91 8.75
C GLU A 137 6.72 12.24 7.81
N LEU A 138 7.17 11.72 6.67
CA LEU A 138 6.30 10.96 5.76
C LEU A 138 5.80 9.68 6.42
N SER A 139 6.70 8.94 7.07
CA SER A 139 6.34 7.71 7.79
C SER A 139 5.28 7.98 8.87
N ASP A 140 5.48 9.01 9.68
CA ASP A 140 4.56 9.39 10.75
C ASP A 140 3.17 9.79 10.20
N SER A 141 3.15 10.57 9.11
CA SER A 141 1.91 10.97 8.44
C SER A 141 1.13 9.77 7.90
N ILE A 142 1.83 8.80 7.29
CA ILE A 142 1.23 7.56 6.80
C ILE A 142 0.64 6.76 7.97
N LEU A 143 1.36 6.61 9.10
CA LEU A 143 0.85 5.89 10.26
C LEU A 143 -0.43 6.49 10.81
N VAL A 144 -0.54 7.83 10.86
CA VAL A 144 -1.77 8.52 11.26
C VAL A 144 -2.93 8.20 10.31
N ALA A 145 -2.70 8.28 8.99
CA ALA A 145 -3.73 7.99 8.00
C ALA A 145 -4.15 6.50 8.00
N MET A 146 -3.20 5.60 8.33
CA MET A 146 -3.40 4.15 8.39
C MET A 146 -4.02 3.65 9.70
N GLN A 147 -4.27 4.53 10.69
CA GLN A 147 -4.93 4.13 11.92
C GLN A 147 -6.31 3.52 11.61
N ASP A 148 -6.53 2.26 11.98
CA ASP A 148 -7.74 1.49 11.68
C ASP A 148 -8.05 1.36 10.17
N ARG A 149 -7.03 1.52 9.31
CA ARG A 149 -7.12 1.36 7.86
C ARG A 149 -6.06 0.37 7.35
N LYS A 150 -6.36 -0.25 6.21
CA LYS A 150 -5.42 -1.15 5.50
C LYS A 150 -4.79 -0.49 4.28
N ALA A 151 -5.28 0.68 3.90
CA ALA A 151 -4.72 1.49 2.82
C ALA A 151 -4.96 2.97 3.10
N CYS A 152 -4.10 3.82 2.55
CA CYS A 152 -4.31 5.27 2.50
C CYS A 152 -3.72 5.85 1.22
N LEU A 153 -4.20 7.04 0.85
CA LEU A 153 -3.55 7.93 -0.10
C LEU A 153 -2.40 8.65 0.61
N ILE A 154 -1.38 9.03 -0.14
CA ILE A 154 -0.25 9.84 0.34
C ILE A 154 -0.26 11.14 -0.45
N GLY A 155 -0.45 12.28 0.21
CA GLY A 155 -0.56 13.59 -0.42
C GLY A 155 0.56 13.86 -1.42
N ASN A 156 0.21 14.28 -2.64
CA ASN A 156 1.14 14.57 -3.75
C ASN A 156 2.12 13.44 -4.09
N HIS A 157 1.77 12.17 -3.80
CA HIS A 157 2.71 11.07 -3.93
C HIS A 157 2.08 9.81 -4.55
N GLY A 158 1.20 9.13 -3.84
CA GLY A 158 0.64 7.86 -4.27
C GLY A 158 -0.24 7.19 -3.23
N ILE A 159 -0.10 5.86 -3.10
CA ILE A 159 -0.84 5.04 -2.13
C ILE A 159 0.07 4.08 -1.37
N VAL A 160 -0.39 3.64 -0.21
CA VAL A 160 0.14 2.46 0.47
C VAL A 160 -1.02 1.52 0.83
N ALA A 161 -0.81 0.22 0.65
CA ALA A 161 -1.76 -0.84 1.02
C ALA A 161 -1.04 -1.97 1.74
N ILE A 162 -1.65 -2.48 2.83
CA ILE A 162 -1.15 -3.63 3.58
C ILE A 162 -2.03 -4.86 3.36
N GLY A 163 -1.45 -6.03 3.52
CA GLY A 163 -2.17 -7.29 3.42
C GLY A 163 -1.63 -8.38 4.34
N SER A 164 -2.43 -9.43 4.52
CA SER A 164 -2.01 -10.66 5.23
C SER A 164 -1.00 -11.49 4.44
N ASN A 165 -0.75 -11.14 3.20
CA ASN A 165 0.29 -11.66 2.30
C ASN A 165 0.43 -10.72 1.10
N LEU A 166 1.40 -10.98 0.24
CA LEU A 166 1.70 -10.18 -0.95
C LEU A 166 0.50 -10.06 -1.91
N THR A 167 -0.21 -11.16 -2.16
CA THR A 167 -1.40 -11.17 -3.03
C THR A 167 -2.51 -10.30 -2.46
N ALA A 168 -2.75 -10.35 -1.16
CA ALA A 168 -3.77 -9.54 -0.50
C ALA A 168 -3.42 -8.04 -0.53
N ALA A 169 -2.15 -7.67 -0.31
CA ALA A 169 -1.69 -6.29 -0.40
C ALA A 169 -1.83 -5.74 -1.83
N LEU A 170 -1.42 -6.52 -2.84
CA LEU A 170 -1.57 -6.15 -4.26
C LEU A 170 -3.04 -6.00 -4.64
N SER A 171 -3.90 -6.96 -4.26
CA SER A 171 -5.34 -6.91 -4.53
C SER A 171 -5.99 -5.68 -3.91
N LEU A 172 -5.60 -5.30 -2.70
CA LEU A 172 -6.10 -4.08 -2.07
C LEU A 172 -5.62 -2.82 -2.81
N ALA A 173 -4.36 -2.77 -3.25
CA ALA A 173 -3.85 -1.65 -4.03
C ALA A 173 -4.64 -1.46 -5.35
N VAL A 174 -4.95 -2.56 -6.05
CA VAL A 174 -5.82 -2.54 -7.26
C VAL A 174 -7.22 -2.02 -6.89
N THR A 175 -7.83 -2.54 -5.81
CA THR A 175 -9.15 -2.09 -5.37
C THR A 175 -9.17 -0.59 -5.03
N VAL A 176 -8.11 -0.07 -4.42
CA VAL A 176 -7.97 1.37 -4.12
C VAL A 176 -7.95 2.19 -5.40
N GLU A 177 -7.20 1.76 -6.40
CA GLU A 177 -7.16 2.46 -7.70
C GLU A 177 -8.49 2.39 -8.44
N ASP A 178 -9.14 1.23 -8.50
CA ASP A 178 -10.46 1.06 -9.11
C ASP A 178 -11.50 1.99 -8.46
N LEU A 179 -11.49 2.10 -7.12
CA LEU A 179 -12.37 3.01 -6.38
C LEU A 179 -12.03 4.48 -6.66
N ALA A 180 -10.74 4.82 -6.76
CA ALA A 180 -10.31 6.17 -7.09
C ALA A 180 -10.75 6.57 -8.51
N GLU A 181 -10.62 5.67 -9.49
CA GLU A 181 -11.11 5.88 -10.85
C GLU A 181 -12.63 6.14 -10.87
N GLN A 182 -13.39 5.29 -10.19
CA GLN A 182 -14.84 5.45 -10.09
C GLN A 182 -15.20 6.78 -9.41
N TYR A 183 -14.51 7.15 -8.34
CA TYR A 183 -14.76 8.39 -7.61
C TYR A 183 -14.51 9.63 -8.48
N VAL A 184 -13.39 9.66 -9.21
CA VAL A 184 -13.09 10.75 -10.16
C VAL A 184 -14.18 10.87 -11.23
N ARG A 185 -14.66 9.75 -11.78
CA ARG A 185 -15.75 9.74 -12.77
C ARG A 185 -17.07 10.24 -12.19
N VAL A 186 -17.40 9.84 -10.95
CA VAL A 186 -18.61 10.34 -10.27
C VAL A 186 -18.54 11.84 -10.06
N LEU A 187 -17.39 12.39 -9.63
CA LEU A 187 -17.20 13.84 -9.47
C LEU A 187 -17.37 14.63 -10.77
N GLN A 188 -17.10 14.01 -11.93
CA GLN A 188 -17.36 14.64 -13.24
C GLN A 188 -18.85 14.61 -13.61
N MET A 189 -19.64 13.71 -13.05
CA MET A 189 -21.08 13.59 -13.31
C MET A 189 -21.92 14.40 -12.33
N GLY A 190 -21.40 14.74 -11.15
CA GLY A 190 -22.09 15.46 -10.11
C GLY A 190 -21.58 15.15 -8.70
N GLU A 191 -22.42 15.37 -7.71
CA GLU A 191 -22.09 15.05 -6.32
C GLU A 191 -22.36 13.58 -6.00
N PRO A 192 -21.39 12.86 -5.37
CA PRO A 192 -21.59 11.48 -4.96
C PRO A 192 -22.61 11.37 -3.82
N VAL A 193 -23.44 10.35 -3.87
CA VAL A 193 -24.25 9.93 -2.72
C VAL A 193 -23.33 9.19 -1.73
N ILE A 194 -23.24 9.70 -0.51
CA ILE A 194 -22.39 9.12 0.54
C ILE A 194 -23.21 8.18 1.42
N LEU A 195 -22.74 6.96 1.61
CA LEU A 195 -23.32 6.00 2.54
C LEU A 195 -23.13 6.49 3.99
N SER A 196 -24.14 6.27 4.82
CA SER A 196 -24.07 6.62 6.23
C SER A 196 -23.06 5.77 7.00
N ASP A 197 -22.60 6.28 8.14
CA ASP A 197 -21.69 5.52 9.01
C ASP A 197 -22.35 4.22 9.52
N ASP A 198 -23.65 4.22 9.78
CA ASP A 198 -24.40 3.02 10.18
C ASP A 198 -24.41 1.96 9.06
N GLU A 199 -24.64 2.36 7.80
CA GLU A 199 -24.56 1.45 6.67
C GLU A 199 -23.15 0.91 6.49
N MET A 200 -22.14 1.76 6.59
CA MET A 200 -20.74 1.32 6.48
C MET A 200 -20.33 0.40 7.63
N ALA A 201 -20.86 0.58 8.84
CA ALA A 201 -20.64 -0.36 9.95
C ALA A 201 -21.21 -1.75 9.64
N LEU A 202 -22.42 -1.83 9.05
CA LEU A 202 -23.01 -3.09 8.60
C LEU A 202 -22.15 -3.74 7.49
N VAL A 203 -21.67 -2.95 6.55
CA VAL A 203 -20.81 -3.44 5.48
C VAL A 203 -19.51 -3.99 6.06
N LEU A 204 -18.84 -3.26 6.96
CA LEU A 204 -17.60 -3.71 7.62
C LEU A 204 -17.79 -5.03 8.37
N GLU A 205 -18.92 -5.22 9.03
CA GLU A 205 -19.24 -6.50 9.69
C GLU A 205 -19.35 -7.65 8.67
N LYS A 206 -20.02 -7.42 7.54
CA LYS A 206 -20.12 -8.41 6.46
C LYS A 206 -18.74 -8.75 5.85
N PHE A 207 -17.85 -7.79 5.75
CA PHE A 207 -16.48 -8.01 5.23
C PHE A 207 -15.64 -8.95 6.11
N LYS A 208 -15.94 -9.11 7.40
CA LYS A 208 -15.24 -10.08 8.27
C LYS A 208 -15.40 -11.54 7.81
N THR A 209 -16.48 -11.85 7.12
CA THR A 209 -16.80 -13.19 6.62
C THR A 209 -16.83 -13.29 5.10
N TYR A 210 -16.73 -12.17 4.39
CA TYR A 210 -16.78 -12.12 2.93
C TYR A 210 -15.64 -12.93 2.31
N GLY A 211 -15.98 -13.77 1.31
CA GLY A 211 -15.00 -14.62 0.62
C GLY A 211 -14.49 -15.83 1.41
N LYS A 212 -14.95 -16.05 2.66
CA LYS A 212 -14.62 -17.26 3.41
C LYS A 212 -15.61 -18.38 3.06
N PRO A 213 -15.16 -19.61 2.76
CA PRO A 213 -16.06 -20.73 2.57
C PRO A 213 -16.88 -20.93 3.85
N LYS A 214 -18.18 -21.10 3.70
CA LYS A 214 -19.04 -21.55 4.83
C LYS A 214 -18.54 -22.91 5.27
N LYS A 215 -18.16 -23.03 6.54
CA LYS A 215 -17.82 -24.31 7.17
C LYS A 215 -19.03 -25.22 7.18
#